data_9214b7e8698ff26a98fb2dbd9251ccd5
#
_entry.id   9214b7e8698ff26a98fb2dbd9251ccd5
#
_cell.length_a   1.000
_cell.length_b   1.000
_cell.length_c   1.000
_cell.angle_alpha   90.00
_cell.angle_beta   90.00
_cell.angle_gamma   90.00
#
_symmetry.space_group_name_H-M   'P 1'
#
loop_
_entity.id
_entity.type
_entity.pdbx_description
1 polymer ?
#
loop_
_entity_poly.entity_id
_entity_poly.type
_entity_poly.pdbx_seq_one_letter_code
_entity_poly.pdbx_strand_id
1 'polypeptide(L)'
;MSWRPEPNDRFYRFTLRTGLVLRWLFRIRVLVTGQEHLPQPEPVGAATCGPASQGASRRGNARGPSRPVVPGQGAVVAITHFGYLDFAFAEMLLWWHNRAQVRFLVTQGAADHWLAGPAVSAAGHVVVGYGSGAHAYDAAVARLKEGEYIAVLPEAGVSRSFTVRECKTGAVRMAAEAGVPIIPVSIWGAHRVMTRHHAFSPRRAWRAPVRIHVGAPILPGSLRVPARDARQATARLATTLQDGIDTGIEDFPLQPAPGAWWMPAGLGGGAPTEEERRRLDEADGPRRAGTRRR
;
A
#
# COMPACT_ATOMS: atom_id res chain seq x y z
N MET A 1 -9.62 -26.36 12.73
CA MET A 1 -10.44 -25.29 12.13
C MET A 1 -10.07 -23.99 12.80
N SER A 2 -9.39 -23.06 12.13
CA SER A 2 -9.12 -21.72 12.67
C SER A 2 -10.42 -20.92 12.61
N TRP A 3 -10.85 -20.40 13.74
CA TRP A 3 -11.98 -19.48 13.80
C TRP A 3 -11.68 -18.24 12.93
N ARG A 4 -12.56 -17.98 11.95
CA ARG A 4 -12.47 -16.82 11.06
C ARG A 4 -13.70 -15.95 11.29
N PRO A 5 -13.60 -14.85 12.02
CA PRO A 5 -14.72 -13.94 12.22
C PRO A 5 -15.13 -13.28 10.91
N GLU A 6 -16.40 -12.96 10.78
CA GLU A 6 -16.89 -12.13 9.69
C GLU A 6 -16.34 -10.71 9.77
N PRO A 7 -16.24 -9.99 8.63
CA PRO A 7 -15.81 -8.60 8.60
C PRO A 7 -16.60 -7.74 9.58
N ASN A 8 -15.91 -7.00 10.43
CA ASN A 8 -16.53 -6.22 11.49
C ASN A 8 -15.92 -4.82 11.59
N ASP A 9 -16.70 -3.81 11.26
CA ASP A 9 -16.29 -2.41 11.32
C ASP A 9 -15.87 -1.93 12.71
N ARG A 10 -16.45 -2.50 13.77
CA ARG A 10 -16.05 -2.17 15.15
C ARG A 10 -14.64 -2.69 15.43
N PHE A 11 -14.34 -3.90 14.95
CA PHE A 11 -13.01 -4.48 15.08
C PHE A 11 -11.98 -3.70 14.24
N TYR A 12 -12.30 -3.36 13.01
CA TYR A 12 -11.46 -2.51 12.16
C TYR A 12 -11.12 -1.18 12.85
N ARG A 13 -12.13 -0.50 13.38
CA ARG A 13 -11.93 0.75 14.15
C ARG A 13 -11.13 0.54 15.42
N PHE A 14 -11.26 -0.60 16.07
CA PHE A 14 -10.46 -0.95 17.24
C PHE A 14 -8.98 -1.13 16.87
N THR A 15 -8.64 -1.85 15.81
CA THR A 15 -7.25 -2.02 15.35
C THR A 15 -6.62 -0.69 14.97
N LEU A 16 -7.34 0.17 14.25
CA LEU A 16 -6.88 1.52 13.93
C LEU A 16 -6.63 2.37 15.19
N ARG A 17 -7.56 2.37 16.13
CA ARG A 17 -7.38 3.10 17.40
C ARG A 17 -6.18 2.58 18.18
N THR A 18 -5.97 1.29 18.22
CA THR A 18 -4.78 0.67 18.84
C THR A 18 -3.51 1.16 18.14
N GLY A 19 -3.47 1.17 16.82
CA GLY A 19 -2.35 1.73 16.05
C GLY A 19 -2.10 3.21 16.38
N LEU A 20 -3.15 4.01 16.49
CA LEU A 20 -3.06 5.42 16.88
C LEU A 20 -2.52 5.61 18.31
N VAL A 21 -2.98 4.80 19.25
CA VAL A 21 -2.49 4.80 20.64
C VAL A 21 -1.01 4.42 20.69
N LEU A 22 -0.61 3.37 19.97
CA LEU A 22 0.79 2.97 19.88
C LEU A 22 1.65 4.07 19.25
N ARG A 23 1.18 4.70 18.16
CA ARG A 23 1.86 5.85 17.55
C ARG A 23 2.05 6.98 18.57
N TRP A 24 1.02 7.30 19.35
CA TRP A 24 1.08 8.32 20.39
C TRP A 24 2.04 7.92 21.52
N LEU A 25 1.94 6.68 22.01
CA LEU A 25 2.78 6.15 23.07
C LEU A 25 4.27 6.21 22.72
N PHE A 26 4.63 5.76 21.50
CA PHE A 26 5.99 5.83 21.00
C PHE A 26 6.38 7.19 20.42
N ARG A 27 5.46 8.16 20.43
CA ARG A 27 5.66 9.51 19.84
C ARG A 27 6.17 9.45 18.40
N ILE A 28 5.73 8.48 17.61
CA ILE A 28 6.11 8.33 16.21
C ILE A 28 5.66 9.57 15.44
N ARG A 29 6.59 10.19 14.72
CA ARG A 29 6.36 11.43 13.97
C ARG A 29 6.07 11.08 12.52
N VAL A 30 4.82 11.24 12.10
CA VAL A 30 4.41 11.00 10.72
C VAL A 30 4.28 12.35 10.03
N LEU A 31 4.98 12.51 8.91
CA LEU A 31 4.79 13.62 7.98
C LEU A 31 4.24 13.06 6.66
N VAL A 32 3.19 13.68 6.17
CA VAL A 32 2.53 13.30 4.91
C VAL A 32 2.67 14.44 3.92
N THR A 33 3.07 14.11 2.68
CA THR A 33 3.10 15.02 1.53
C THR A 33 2.21 14.47 0.43
N GLY A 34 1.68 15.33 -0.46
CA GLY A 34 0.80 14.92 -1.55
C GLY A 34 -0.62 14.54 -1.09
N GLN A 35 -1.08 15.01 0.07
CA GLN A 35 -2.41 14.68 0.60
C GLN A 35 -3.55 15.15 -0.32
N GLU A 36 -3.30 16.17 -1.14
CA GLU A 36 -4.22 16.67 -2.17
C GLU A 36 -4.57 15.64 -3.24
N HIS A 37 -3.77 14.57 -3.36
CA HIS A 37 -4.00 13.46 -4.27
C HIS A 37 -4.94 12.39 -3.70
N LEU A 38 -5.22 12.44 -2.41
CA LEU A 38 -6.19 11.53 -1.78
C LEU A 38 -7.62 11.93 -2.11
N PRO A 39 -8.56 10.96 -2.10
CA PRO A 39 -9.97 11.25 -2.27
C PRO A 39 -10.45 12.25 -1.20
N GLN A 40 -11.01 13.36 -1.63
CA GLN A 40 -11.52 14.36 -0.70
C GLN A 40 -12.64 13.77 0.18
N PRO A 41 -12.75 14.15 1.46
CA PRO A 41 -13.88 13.75 2.26
C PRO A 41 -15.18 14.27 1.66
N GLU A 42 -16.25 13.47 1.73
CA GLU A 42 -17.58 13.91 1.34
C GLU A 42 -17.94 15.18 2.14
N PRO A 43 -18.42 16.24 1.49
CA PRO A 43 -18.90 17.41 2.22
C PRO A 43 -20.07 16.99 3.12
N VAL A 44 -19.93 17.22 4.42
CA VAL A 44 -20.97 16.95 5.40
C VAL A 44 -22.20 17.79 5.02
N GLY A 45 -23.23 17.16 4.43
CA GLY A 45 -24.48 17.83 4.05
C GLY A 45 -24.91 17.71 2.60
N ALA A 46 -24.17 17.03 1.73
CA ALA A 46 -24.67 16.71 0.39
C ALA A 46 -25.70 15.56 0.44
N ALA A 47 -26.90 15.85 0.91
CA ALA A 47 -28.07 15.01 0.66
C ALA A 47 -28.25 14.90 -0.86
N THR A 48 -28.27 13.68 -1.33
CA THR A 48 -28.68 13.19 -2.65
C THR A 48 -29.45 14.22 -3.51
N CYS A 49 -28.76 14.91 -4.41
CA CYS A 49 -29.36 15.47 -5.60
C CYS A 49 -29.09 14.50 -6.74
N GLY A 50 -30.16 14.04 -7.39
CA GLY A 50 -30.17 13.05 -8.43
C GLY A 50 -29.35 13.41 -9.68
N PRO A 51 -29.31 12.54 -10.71
CA PRO A 51 -28.35 12.59 -11.78
C PRO A 51 -28.51 13.86 -12.63
N ALA A 52 -27.55 14.78 -12.53
CA ALA A 52 -27.46 15.93 -13.39
C ALA A 52 -26.78 15.51 -14.71
N SER A 53 -27.55 15.73 -15.76
CA SER A 53 -27.31 15.60 -17.18
C SER A 53 -25.91 15.92 -17.67
N GLN A 54 -25.46 15.07 -18.57
CA GLN A 54 -24.33 15.26 -19.48
C GLN A 54 -24.49 16.56 -20.31
N GLY A 55 -23.42 17.34 -20.34
CA GLY A 55 -23.34 18.49 -21.23
C GLY A 55 -21.92 19.01 -21.42
N ALA A 56 -21.48 18.96 -22.66
CA ALA A 56 -20.44 19.74 -23.29
C ALA A 56 -18.96 19.32 -23.21
N SER A 57 -18.58 18.65 -24.27
CA SER A 57 -17.28 18.68 -24.93
C SER A 57 -16.54 20.02 -24.85
N ARG A 58 -15.25 19.98 -24.41
CA ARG A 58 -14.23 20.88 -24.94
C ARG A 58 -12.89 20.14 -25.02
N ARG A 59 -12.44 19.93 -26.26
CA ARG A 59 -11.06 19.56 -26.61
C ARG A 59 -10.13 20.68 -26.16
N GLY A 60 -9.15 20.38 -25.37
CA GLY A 60 -8.09 21.28 -24.98
C GLY A 60 -6.93 20.45 -24.42
N ASN A 61 -5.86 20.33 -25.23
CA ASN A 61 -4.63 19.66 -24.87
C ASN A 61 -3.85 20.61 -23.96
N ALA A 62 -4.00 20.46 -22.64
CA ALA A 62 -3.17 21.11 -21.65
C ALA A 62 -2.87 20.10 -20.54
N ARG A 63 -1.61 19.92 -20.21
CA ARG A 63 -1.18 19.26 -18.97
C ARG A 63 -1.72 20.10 -17.81
N GLY A 64 -2.97 19.85 -17.45
CA GLY A 64 -3.63 20.46 -16.30
C GLY A 64 -3.35 19.63 -15.04
N PRO A 65 -3.58 20.22 -13.85
CA PRO A 65 -3.40 19.54 -12.58
C PRO A 65 -4.20 18.23 -12.56
N SER A 66 -3.59 17.19 -11.99
CA SER A 66 -4.21 15.86 -11.83
C SER A 66 -5.62 16.01 -11.25
N ARG A 67 -6.62 15.49 -11.95
CA ARG A 67 -7.99 15.51 -11.45
C ARG A 67 -8.05 14.78 -10.11
N PRO A 68 -8.65 15.38 -9.07
CA PRO A 68 -8.82 14.71 -7.80
C PRO A 68 -9.62 13.42 -7.97
N VAL A 69 -9.32 12.42 -7.15
CA VAL A 69 -10.09 11.17 -7.08
C VAL A 69 -11.49 11.50 -6.58
N VAL A 70 -12.51 11.09 -7.32
CA VAL A 70 -13.89 11.38 -6.97
C VAL A 70 -14.31 10.56 -5.76
N PRO A 71 -14.91 11.15 -4.71
CA PRO A 71 -15.47 10.42 -3.59
C PRO A 71 -16.44 9.33 -4.05
N GLY A 72 -16.42 8.16 -3.44
CA GLY A 72 -17.27 7.02 -3.81
C GLY A 72 -16.86 6.24 -5.06
N GLN A 73 -15.80 6.67 -5.77
CA GLN A 73 -15.34 5.99 -6.98
C GLN A 73 -14.47 4.75 -6.70
N GLY A 74 -14.07 4.48 -5.46
CA GLY A 74 -13.06 3.47 -5.16
C GLY A 74 -11.68 3.79 -5.76
N ALA A 75 -10.64 3.15 -5.28
CA ALA A 75 -9.31 3.26 -5.84
C ALA A 75 -8.43 2.07 -5.45
N VAL A 76 -7.45 1.73 -6.30
CA VAL A 76 -6.34 0.88 -5.91
C VAL A 76 -5.30 1.74 -5.21
N VAL A 77 -4.94 1.41 -3.97
CA VAL A 77 -3.86 2.06 -3.22
C VAL A 77 -2.62 1.20 -3.34
N ALA A 78 -1.64 1.62 -4.12
CA ALA A 78 -0.40 0.89 -4.31
C ALA A 78 0.66 1.41 -3.34
N ILE A 79 1.17 0.55 -2.45
CA ILE A 79 2.00 0.93 -1.32
C ILE A 79 3.37 0.26 -1.43
N THR A 80 4.45 0.98 -1.18
CA THR A 80 5.79 0.40 -1.04
C THR A 80 5.86 -0.57 0.14
N HIS A 81 6.73 -1.58 0.06
CA HIS A 81 6.81 -2.60 1.10
C HIS A 81 8.25 -2.83 1.60
N PHE A 82 8.70 -1.96 2.47
CA PHE A 82 10.03 -2.02 3.11
C PHE A 82 9.96 -2.50 4.57
N GLY A 83 8.82 -2.34 5.21
CA GLY A 83 8.60 -2.74 6.60
C GLY A 83 7.25 -3.40 6.84
N TYR A 84 7.15 -4.14 7.93
CA TYR A 84 5.90 -4.81 8.31
C TYR A 84 4.82 -3.85 8.81
N LEU A 85 5.16 -2.57 9.04
CA LEU A 85 4.20 -1.55 9.50
C LEU A 85 3.66 -0.69 8.36
N ASP A 86 4.13 -0.86 7.12
CA ASP A 86 3.72 -0.02 5.99
C ASP A 86 2.21 -0.07 5.76
N PHE A 87 1.60 -1.27 5.87
CA PHE A 87 0.16 -1.42 5.74
C PHE A 87 -0.60 -0.61 6.80
N ALA A 88 -0.13 -0.61 8.06
CA ALA A 88 -0.79 0.10 9.14
C ALA A 88 -0.71 1.63 8.97
N PHE A 89 0.41 2.14 8.44
CA PHE A 89 0.54 3.56 8.15
C PHE A 89 -0.35 3.98 6.96
N ALA A 90 -0.51 3.14 5.95
CA ALA A 90 -1.42 3.40 4.84
C ALA A 90 -2.90 3.38 5.28
N GLU A 91 -3.30 2.43 6.13
CA GLU A 91 -4.64 2.42 6.72
C GLU A 91 -4.90 3.68 7.55
N MET A 92 -3.94 4.04 8.42
CA MET A 92 -4.05 5.27 9.23
C MET A 92 -4.14 6.52 8.35
N LEU A 93 -3.38 6.59 7.25
CA LEU A 93 -3.39 7.72 6.32
C LEU A 93 -4.81 7.98 5.79
N LEU A 94 -5.44 6.97 5.19
CA LEU A 94 -6.78 7.10 4.62
C LEU A 94 -7.84 7.35 5.69
N TRP A 95 -7.72 6.68 6.82
CA TRP A 95 -8.61 6.93 7.94
C TRP A 95 -8.52 8.36 8.49
N TRP A 96 -7.34 8.95 8.56
CA TRP A 96 -7.19 10.35 9.00
C TRP A 96 -7.74 11.32 7.99
N HIS A 97 -7.51 11.05 6.71
CA HIS A 97 -7.87 11.97 5.65
C HIS A 97 -9.40 12.02 5.43
N ASN A 98 -10.05 10.90 5.22
CA ASN A 98 -11.47 10.85 4.83
C ASN A 98 -12.29 9.75 5.52
N ARG A 99 -11.77 9.11 6.58
CA ARG A 99 -12.41 7.99 7.29
C ARG A 99 -12.66 6.76 6.41
N ALA A 100 -12.00 6.67 5.27
CA ALA A 100 -12.13 5.53 4.39
C ALA A 100 -11.50 4.27 5.01
N GLN A 101 -12.20 3.16 4.83
CA GLN A 101 -11.65 1.83 5.13
C GLN A 101 -10.89 1.32 3.92
N VAL A 102 -9.77 0.65 4.19
CA VAL A 102 -8.92 0.06 3.16
C VAL A 102 -8.88 -1.45 3.34
N ARG A 103 -9.12 -2.19 2.26
CA ARG A 103 -9.01 -3.65 2.26
C ARG A 103 -7.70 -4.05 1.61
N PHE A 104 -6.88 -4.82 2.30
CA PHE A 104 -5.63 -5.32 1.74
C PHE A 104 -5.82 -6.63 1.00
N LEU A 105 -5.07 -6.82 -0.10
CA LEU A 105 -4.81 -8.15 -0.61
C LEU A 105 -3.70 -8.77 0.24
N VAL A 106 -4.05 -9.81 0.99
CA VAL A 106 -3.13 -10.51 1.89
C VAL A 106 -2.91 -11.95 1.43
N THR A 107 -1.70 -12.46 1.63
CA THR A 107 -1.40 -13.86 1.29
C THR A 107 -2.12 -14.83 2.23
N GLN A 108 -2.40 -16.04 1.74
CA GLN A 108 -2.98 -17.12 2.55
C GLN A 108 -2.17 -17.37 3.82
N GLY A 109 -0.82 -17.31 3.73
CA GLY A 109 0.04 -17.50 4.89
C GLY A 109 -0.16 -16.47 6.00
N ALA A 110 -0.49 -15.22 5.65
CA ALA A 110 -0.84 -14.20 6.64
C ALA A 110 -2.23 -14.47 7.25
N ALA A 111 -3.18 -14.94 6.45
CA ALA A 111 -4.52 -15.31 6.91
C ALA A 111 -4.53 -16.59 7.77
N ASP A 112 -3.59 -17.49 7.56
CA ASP A 112 -3.44 -18.74 8.33
C ASP A 112 -2.60 -18.55 9.60
N HIS A 113 -1.97 -17.40 9.78
CA HIS A 113 -1.19 -17.12 10.98
C HIS A 113 -2.10 -17.05 12.21
N TRP A 114 -1.78 -17.82 13.25
CA TRP A 114 -2.64 -18.01 14.43
C TRP A 114 -3.05 -16.70 15.13
N LEU A 115 -2.17 -15.70 15.13
CA LEU A 115 -2.42 -14.41 15.76
C LEU A 115 -2.98 -13.37 14.76
N ALA A 116 -2.48 -13.34 13.53
CA ALA A 116 -2.86 -12.34 12.53
C ALA A 116 -4.12 -12.74 11.74
N GLY A 117 -4.37 -14.04 11.55
CA GLY A 117 -5.49 -14.54 10.75
C GLY A 117 -6.86 -14.03 11.20
N PRO A 118 -7.21 -14.10 12.49
CA PRO A 118 -8.47 -13.55 12.98
C PRO A 118 -8.61 -12.04 12.72
N ALA A 119 -7.52 -11.27 12.86
CA ALA A 119 -7.50 -9.84 12.57
C ALA A 119 -7.69 -9.56 11.07
N VAL A 120 -7.00 -10.30 10.21
CA VAL A 120 -7.15 -10.23 8.75
C VAL A 120 -8.59 -10.48 8.32
N SER A 121 -9.24 -11.51 8.86
CA SER A 121 -10.64 -11.82 8.56
C SER A 121 -11.60 -10.75 9.08
N ALA A 122 -11.46 -10.36 10.34
CA ALA A 122 -12.32 -9.36 10.97
C ALA A 122 -12.21 -7.98 10.33
N ALA A 123 -11.02 -7.63 9.82
CA ALA A 123 -10.81 -6.39 9.05
C ALA A 123 -11.39 -6.48 7.61
N GLY A 124 -11.84 -7.64 7.17
CA GLY A 124 -12.42 -7.85 5.84
C GLY A 124 -11.41 -7.76 4.70
N HIS A 125 -10.15 -8.06 4.97
CA HIS A 125 -9.13 -8.10 3.94
C HIS A 125 -9.37 -9.24 2.94
N VAL A 126 -8.93 -9.07 1.70
CA VAL A 126 -9.09 -10.06 0.61
C VAL A 126 -7.94 -11.04 0.65
N VAL A 127 -8.22 -12.30 0.91
CA VAL A 127 -7.18 -13.33 1.02
C VAL A 127 -6.86 -13.93 -0.36
N VAL A 128 -5.58 -13.87 -0.73
CA VAL A 128 -5.05 -14.52 -1.94
C VAL A 128 -4.64 -15.95 -1.60
N GLY A 129 -5.46 -16.92 -1.97
CA GLY A 129 -5.22 -18.35 -1.72
C GLY A 129 -4.09 -18.93 -2.58
N TYR A 130 -3.50 -20.02 -2.09
CA TYR A 130 -2.54 -20.82 -2.87
C TYR A 130 -3.26 -21.43 -4.10
N GLY A 131 -2.87 -21.00 -5.31
CA GLY A 131 -3.45 -21.49 -6.56
C GLY A 131 -4.77 -20.84 -7.01
N SER A 132 -5.37 -19.96 -6.20
CA SER A 132 -6.65 -19.28 -6.48
C SER A 132 -6.54 -17.75 -6.56
N GLY A 133 -5.43 -17.25 -7.07
CA GLY A 133 -5.25 -15.81 -7.25
C GLY A 133 -6.35 -15.13 -8.10
N ALA A 134 -6.99 -15.89 -8.99
CA ALA A 134 -8.10 -15.41 -9.79
C ALA A 134 -9.31 -14.99 -8.94
N HIS A 135 -9.75 -15.82 -7.99
CA HIS A 135 -10.89 -15.49 -7.12
C HIS A 135 -10.65 -14.25 -6.25
N ALA A 136 -9.43 -14.10 -5.71
CA ALA A 136 -9.08 -12.92 -4.95
C ALA A 136 -9.03 -11.67 -5.83
N TYR A 137 -8.57 -11.82 -7.06
CA TYR A 137 -8.56 -10.77 -8.07
C TYR A 137 -9.99 -10.32 -8.40
N ASP A 138 -10.89 -11.26 -8.72
CA ASP A 138 -12.29 -10.98 -9.06
C ASP A 138 -13.03 -10.32 -7.89
N ALA A 139 -12.79 -10.81 -6.65
CA ALA A 139 -13.35 -10.21 -5.45
C ALA A 139 -12.85 -8.77 -5.23
N ALA A 140 -11.57 -8.51 -5.48
CA ALA A 140 -11.02 -7.17 -5.38
C ALA A 140 -11.61 -6.21 -6.43
N VAL A 141 -11.74 -6.66 -7.68
CA VAL A 141 -12.36 -5.89 -8.77
C VAL A 141 -13.83 -5.57 -8.46
N ALA A 142 -14.60 -6.55 -7.93
CA ALA A 142 -15.98 -6.32 -7.53
C ALA A 142 -16.09 -5.22 -6.47
N ARG A 143 -15.28 -5.29 -5.40
CA ARG A 143 -15.25 -4.28 -4.34
C ARG A 143 -14.82 -2.89 -4.83
N LEU A 144 -13.84 -2.82 -5.74
CA LEU A 144 -13.42 -1.58 -6.38
C LEU A 144 -14.59 -0.92 -7.14
N LYS A 145 -15.41 -1.73 -7.86
CA LYS A 145 -16.61 -1.26 -8.56
C LYS A 145 -17.71 -0.79 -7.60
N GLU A 146 -17.75 -1.33 -6.39
CA GLU A 146 -18.64 -0.91 -5.30
C GLU A 146 -18.15 0.36 -4.57
N GLY A 147 -17.01 0.93 -4.97
CA GLY A 147 -16.46 2.16 -4.40
C GLY A 147 -15.52 1.93 -3.21
N GLU A 148 -15.13 0.68 -2.92
CA GLU A 148 -14.15 0.39 -1.85
C GLU A 148 -12.71 0.70 -2.28
N TYR A 149 -11.83 0.92 -1.29
CA TYR A 149 -10.39 1.08 -1.49
C TYR A 149 -9.68 -0.24 -1.28
N ILE A 150 -8.97 -0.70 -2.31
CA ILE A 150 -8.18 -1.93 -2.26
C ILE A 150 -6.70 -1.58 -2.23
N ALA A 151 -6.04 -1.86 -1.11
CA ALA A 151 -4.61 -1.67 -0.97
C ALA A 151 -3.84 -2.92 -1.43
N VAL A 152 -2.78 -2.66 -2.16
CA VAL A 152 -1.87 -3.70 -2.65
C VAL A 152 -0.42 -3.32 -2.36
N LEU A 153 0.39 -4.32 -2.11
CA LEU A 153 1.84 -4.23 -2.02
C LEU A 153 2.40 -4.82 -3.32
N PRO A 154 2.57 -4.01 -4.38
CA PRO A 154 2.80 -4.52 -5.74
C PRO A 154 4.12 -5.27 -5.88
N GLU A 155 5.06 -5.05 -4.97
CA GLU A 155 6.35 -5.73 -4.88
C GLU A 155 6.25 -7.21 -4.50
N ALA A 156 5.09 -7.66 -4.00
CA ALA A 156 4.81 -9.02 -3.57
C ALA A 156 5.80 -9.59 -2.52
N GLY A 157 6.41 -8.72 -1.74
CA GLY A 157 7.30 -9.07 -0.63
C GLY A 157 8.08 -7.88 -0.11
N VAL A 158 8.57 -7.97 1.12
CA VAL A 158 9.37 -6.90 1.75
C VAL A 158 10.69 -6.74 1.02
N SER A 159 10.96 -5.54 0.51
CA SER A 159 12.25 -5.23 -0.13
C SER A 159 13.36 -5.13 0.91
N ARG A 160 14.44 -5.89 0.70
CA ARG A 160 15.63 -5.89 1.58
C ARG A 160 16.61 -4.79 1.24
N SER A 161 16.57 -4.31 -0.03
CA SER A 161 17.43 -3.22 -0.52
C SER A 161 16.91 -1.83 -0.15
N PHE A 162 15.66 -1.76 0.35
CA PHE A 162 14.93 -0.52 0.62
C PHE A 162 14.85 0.40 -0.61
N THR A 163 14.81 -0.22 -1.79
CA THR A 163 14.46 0.36 -3.08
C THR A 163 13.24 -0.37 -3.61
N VAL A 164 12.43 0.28 -4.45
CA VAL A 164 11.22 -0.32 -5.01
C VAL A 164 11.61 -1.46 -5.95
N ARG A 165 11.06 -2.63 -5.69
CA ARG A 165 11.29 -3.85 -6.48
C ARG A 165 10.45 -3.83 -7.75
N GLU A 166 10.72 -4.81 -8.63
CA GLU A 166 9.84 -5.08 -9.76
C GLU A 166 8.40 -5.35 -9.29
N CYS A 167 7.48 -4.49 -9.70
CA CYS A 167 6.08 -4.57 -9.34
C CYS A 167 5.34 -5.61 -10.18
N LYS A 168 4.38 -6.30 -9.59
CA LYS A 168 3.44 -7.19 -10.29
C LYS A 168 2.34 -6.36 -10.96
N THR A 169 1.87 -6.83 -12.11
CA THR A 169 0.86 -6.14 -12.92
C THR A 169 -0.55 -6.13 -12.31
N GLY A 170 -0.77 -6.84 -11.21
CA GLY A 170 -2.09 -7.01 -10.59
C GLY A 170 -2.78 -5.70 -10.24
N ALA A 171 -2.06 -4.75 -9.66
CA ALA A 171 -2.60 -3.42 -9.30
C ALA A 171 -3.15 -2.68 -10.54
N VAL A 172 -2.35 -2.63 -11.60
CA VAL A 172 -2.72 -1.96 -12.87
C VAL A 172 -3.90 -2.64 -13.53
N ARG A 173 -3.90 -3.99 -13.57
CA ARG A 173 -4.99 -4.76 -14.18
C ARG A 173 -6.31 -4.57 -13.43
N MET A 174 -6.31 -4.66 -12.09
CA MET A 174 -7.52 -4.44 -11.27
C MET A 174 -8.07 -3.02 -11.47
N ALA A 175 -7.21 -2.01 -11.43
CA ALA A 175 -7.61 -0.63 -11.62
C ALA A 175 -8.21 -0.39 -13.02
N ALA A 176 -7.58 -0.95 -14.07
CA ALA A 176 -8.07 -0.85 -15.44
C ALA A 176 -9.44 -1.53 -15.63
N GLU A 177 -9.61 -2.74 -15.07
CA GLU A 177 -10.86 -3.50 -15.17
C GLU A 177 -11.99 -2.90 -14.35
N ALA A 178 -11.69 -2.38 -13.16
CA ALA A 178 -12.68 -1.69 -12.33
C ALA A 178 -12.98 -0.26 -12.81
N GLY A 179 -12.15 0.31 -13.69
CA GLY A 179 -12.30 1.70 -14.13
C GLY A 179 -11.98 2.73 -13.06
N VAL A 180 -11.10 2.40 -12.10
CA VAL A 180 -10.74 3.23 -10.96
C VAL A 180 -9.28 3.70 -11.04
N PRO A 181 -8.91 4.80 -10.38
CA PRO A 181 -7.51 5.26 -10.33
C PRO A 181 -6.63 4.36 -9.45
N ILE A 182 -5.30 4.48 -9.66
CA ILE A 182 -4.31 3.98 -8.73
C ILE A 182 -3.74 5.17 -7.96
N ILE A 183 -3.68 5.08 -6.64
CA ILE A 183 -3.07 6.06 -5.74
C ILE A 183 -1.73 5.46 -5.28
N PRO A 184 -0.58 5.97 -5.75
CA PRO A 184 0.73 5.54 -5.27
C PRO A 184 0.97 6.10 -3.87
N VAL A 185 1.42 5.26 -2.94
CA VAL A 185 1.76 5.65 -1.57
C VAL A 185 3.14 5.11 -1.22
N SER A 186 4.10 5.98 -1.03
CA SER A 186 5.47 5.63 -0.66
C SER A 186 5.69 5.91 0.82
N ILE A 187 6.20 4.90 1.55
CA ILE A 187 6.41 4.99 3.00
C ILE A 187 7.89 4.78 3.31
N TRP A 188 8.52 5.79 3.90
CA TRP A 188 9.92 5.76 4.31
C TRP A 188 10.05 5.87 5.84
N GLY A 189 10.99 5.13 6.41
CA GLY A 189 11.32 5.18 7.84
C GLY A 189 10.57 4.16 8.70
N ALA A 190 9.42 3.64 8.28
CA ALA A 190 8.68 2.60 9.01
C ALA A 190 9.48 1.30 9.16
N HIS A 191 10.26 0.93 8.14
CA HIS A 191 11.14 -0.24 8.13
C HIS A 191 12.22 -0.21 9.23
N ARG A 192 12.59 0.98 9.72
CA ARG A 192 13.53 1.13 10.84
C ARG A 192 12.94 0.63 12.17
N VAL A 193 11.62 0.66 12.29
CA VAL A 193 10.92 0.17 13.49
C VAL A 193 10.84 -1.36 13.47
N MET A 194 10.40 -1.91 12.34
CA MET A 194 10.22 -3.35 12.17
C MET A 194 10.27 -3.73 10.69
N THR A 195 11.22 -4.56 10.32
CA THR A 195 11.35 -5.13 8.98
C THR A 195 11.97 -6.51 9.02
N ARG A 196 12.22 -7.10 7.85
CA ARG A 196 12.83 -8.40 7.72
C ARG A 196 14.22 -8.41 8.38
N HIS A 197 14.49 -9.43 9.20
CA HIS A 197 15.69 -9.58 10.02
C HIS A 197 15.91 -8.49 11.10
N HIS A 198 15.02 -7.52 11.19
CA HIS A 198 15.04 -6.51 12.25
C HIS A 198 13.68 -6.49 12.97
N ALA A 199 13.56 -7.30 14.03
CA ALA A 199 12.38 -7.36 14.86
C ALA A 199 12.02 -6.00 15.47
N PHE A 200 10.78 -5.84 15.93
CA PHE A 200 10.33 -4.65 16.64
C PHE A 200 11.27 -4.28 17.79
N SER A 201 11.62 -3.01 17.88
CA SER A 201 12.43 -2.46 18.96
C SER A 201 11.80 -1.18 19.51
N PRO A 202 11.42 -1.16 20.80
CA PRO A 202 10.86 0.04 21.43
C PRO A 202 11.79 1.26 21.33
N ARG A 203 13.11 1.04 21.43
CA ARG A 203 14.13 2.09 21.27
C ARG A 203 14.12 2.71 19.86
N ARG A 204 13.97 1.88 18.81
CA ARG A 204 13.88 2.39 17.43
C ARG A 204 12.51 3.01 17.14
N ALA A 205 11.46 2.53 17.79
CA ALA A 205 10.11 3.07 17.67
C ALA A 205 9.96 4.43 18.34
N TRP A 206 10.71 4.68 19.42
CA TRP A 206 10.61 5.93 20.17
C TRP A 206 10.98 7.13 19.30
N ARG A 207 9.99 8.02 19.10
CA ARG A 207 10.09 9.23 18.26
C ARG A 207 10.57 8.94 16.82
N ALA A 208 10.33 7.73 16.32
CA ALA A 208 10.69 7.35 14.97
C ALA A 208 10.05 8.30 13.95
N PRO A 209 10.82 8.90 13.05
CA PRO A 209 10.25 9.62 11.93
C PRO A 209 9.74 8.65 10.88
N VAL A 210 8.57 8.94 10.32
CA VAL A 210 7.99 8.25 9.17
C VAL A 210 7.56 9.29 8.16
N ARG A 211 7.95 9.11 6.91
CA ARG A 211 7.52 9.92 5.76
C ARG A 211 6.53 9.12 4.93
N ILE A 212 5.43 9.74 4.57
CA ILE A 212 4.45 9.17 3.65
C ILE A 212 4.31 10.17 2.50
N HIS A 213 4.61 9.73 1.29
CA HIS A 213 4.38 10.52 0.09
C HIS A 213 3.25 9.91 -0.72
N VAL A 214 2.22 10.69 -1.01
CA VAL A 214 1.11 10.31 -1.87
C VAL A 214 1.39 10.88 -3.26
N GLY A 215 1.70 10.02 -4.19
CA GLY A 215 1.96 10.41 -5.58
C GLY A 215 0.69 10.79 -6.34
N ALA A 216 0.86 11.45 -7.47
CA ALA A 216 -0.26 11.79 -8.34
C ALA A 216 -1.04 10.53 -8.79
N PRO A 217 -2.38 10.55 -8.76
CA PRO A 217 -3.17 9.39 -9.16
C PRO A 217 -2.97 9.03 -10.63
N ILE A 218 -2.79 7.73 -10.89
CA ILE A 218 -2.76 7.18 -12.24
C ILE A 218 -4.20 6.89 -12.64
N LEU A 219 -4.71 7.67 -13.61
CA LEU A 219 -6.14 7.63 -13.98
C LEU A 219 -6.49 6.42 -14.85
N PRO A 220 -7.74 5.91 -14.76
CA PRO A 220 -8.19 4.72 -15.51
C PRO A 220 -8.05 4.86 -17.02
N GLY A 221 -8.26 6.05 -17.57
CA GLY A 221 -8.15 6.32 -19.00
C GLY A 221 -6.76 6.07 -19.57
N SER A 222 -5.72 6.19 -18.73
CA SER A 222 -4.33 5.88 -19.08
C SER A 222 -3.98 4.40 -18.89
N LEU A 223 -4.89 3.61 -18.30
CA LEU A 223 -4.69 2.21 -17.96
C LEU A 223 -5.38 1.25 -18.94
N ARG A 224 -6.23 1.76 -19.87
CA ARG A 224 -6.91 0.93 -20.87
C ARG A 224 -5.91 0.40 -21.87
N VAL A 225 -5.48 -0.86 -21.64
CA VAL A 225 -4.43 -1.36 -22.50
C VAL A 225 -4.32 -2.88 -22.53
N PRO A 226 -3.95 -3.46 -23.69
CA PRO A 226 -3.58 -4.86 -23.84
C PRO A 226 -2.47 -5.26 -22.83
N ALA A 227 -2.27 -6.55 -22.59
CA ALA A 227 -1.30 -7.07 -21.61
C ALA A 227 0.13 -6.48 -21.74
N ARG A 228 0.53 -6.05 -22.96
CA ARG A 228 1.82 -5.40 -23.22
C ARG A 228 1.94 -4.07 -22.48
N ASP A 229 0.89 -3.32 -22.46
CA ASP A 229 0.88 -1.98 -21.88
C ASP A 229 0.68 -2.02 -20.36
N ALA A 230 0.09 -3.09 -19.80
CA ALA A 230 0.03 -3.31 -18.37
C ALA A 230 1.43 -3.36 -17.76
N ARG A 231 2.43 -3.93 -18.46
CA ARG A 231 3.83 -3.93 -18.02
C ARG A 231 4.41 -2.51 -17.99
N GLN A 232 4.16 -1.73 -19.03
CA GLN A 232 4.64 -0.35 -19.11
C GLN A 232 3.98 0.52 -18.03
N ALA A 233 2.67 0.39 -17.83
CA ALA A 233 1.95 1.10 -16.76
C ALA A 233 2.45 0.68 -15.37
N THR A 234 2.78 -0.60 -15.19
CA THR A 234 3.37 -1.11 -13.94
C THR A 234 4.79 -0.55 -13.72
N ALA A 235 5.60 -0.43 -14.76
CA ALA A 235 6.91 0.18 -14.67
C ALA A 235 6.81 1.67 -14.26
N ARG A 236 5.85 2.41 -14.83
CA ARG A 236 5.56 3.79 -14.41
C ARG A 236 5.13 3.87 -12.95
N LEU A 237 4.26 2.95 -12.50
CA LEU A 237 3.88 2.88 -11.09
C LEU A 237 5.10 2.66 -10.18
N ALA A 238 6.00 1.75 -10.56
CA ALA A 238 7.22 1.48 -9.80
C ALA A 238 8.12 2.73 -9.74
N THR A 239 8.29 3.45 -10.86
CA THR A 239 9.03 4.73 -10.88
C THR A 239 8.38 5.74 -9.96
N THR A 240 7.06 5.95 -10.04
CA THR A 240 6.36 6.90 -9.16
C THR A 240 6.50 6.55 -7.68
N LEU A 241 6.46 5.25 -7.35
CA LEU A 241 6.70 4.81 -5.97
C LEU A 241 8.15 5.07 -5.53
N GLN A 242 9.14 4.86 -6.42
CA GLN A 242 10.54 5.14 -6.10
C GLN A 242 10.77 6.64 -5.93
N ASP A 243 10.24 7.48 -6.81
CA ASP A 243 10.32 8.95 -6.70
C ASP A 243 9.78 9.44 -5.35
N GLY A 244 8.68 8.84 -4.87
CA GLY A 244 8.13 9.15 -3.55
C GLY A 244 9.02 8.66 -2.39
N ILE A 245 9.76 7.56 -2.56
CA ILE A 245 10.77 7.13 -1.59
C ILE A 245 11.95 8.11 -1.58
N ASP A 246 12.43 8.51 -2.74
CA ASP A 246 13.55 9.44 -2.86
C ASP A 246 13.22 10.79 -2.20
N THR A 247 12.00 11.33 -2.45
CA THR A 247 11.46 12.50 -1.74
C THR A 247 11.44 12.27 -0.22
N GLY A 248 11.00 11.08 0.22
CA GLY A 248 10.97 10.74 1.64
C GLY A 248 12.35 10.64 2.29
N ILE A 249 13.38 10.27 1.52
CA ILE A 249 14.78 10.21 1.97
C ILE A 249 15.36 11.62 2.07
N GLU A 250 15.14 12.47 1.06
CA GLU A 250 15.64 13.86 1.02
C GLU A 250 15.16 14.67 2.23
N ASP A 251 13.88 14.55 2.57
CA ASP A 251 13.25 15.23 3.70
C ASP A 251 13.42 14.51 5.04
N PHE A 252 14.23 13.44 5.10
CA PHE A 252 14.29 12.63 6.30
C PHE A 252 15.13 13.31 7.40
N PRO A 253 14.59 13.47 8.63
CA PRO A 253 15.24 14.27 9.65
C PRO A 253 16.45 13.60 10.33
N LEU A 254 16.78 12.38 9.92
CA LEU A 254 17.90 11.62 10.47
C LEU A 254 18.97 11.45 9.41
N GLN A 255 20.17 11.94 9.69
CA GLN A 255 21.33 11.67 8.86
C GLN A 255 21.81 10.23 9.08
N PRO A 256 21.91 9.40 8.05
CA PRO A 256 22.41 8.04 8.19
C PRO A 256 23.94 8.08 8.45
N ALA A 257 24.40 7.27 9.38
CA ALA A 257 25.82 6.99 9.45
C ALA A 257 26.27 6.20 8.20
N PRO A 258 27.51 6.30 7.75
CA PRO A 258 28.04 5.45 6.69
C PRO A 258 27.78 3.96 6.98
N GLY A 259 27.26 3.23 6.00
CA GLY A 259 26.90 1.82 6.18
C GLY A 259 25.66 1.56 7.04
N ALA A 260 24.83 2.57 7.29
CA ALA A 260 23.59 2.39 8.06
C ALA A 260 22.71 1.30 7.42
N TRP A 261 22.37 0.27 8.17
CA TRP A 261 21.64 -0.90 7.69
C TRP A 261 20.29 -0.61 7.03
N TRP A 262 19.69 0.52 7.39
CA TRP A 262 18.36 0.95 6.94
C TRP A 262 18.39 1.87 5.71
N MET A 263 19.58 2.15 5.17
CA MET A 263 19.76 2.94 3.96
C MET A 263 20.15 2.07 2.78
N PRO A 264 19.66 2.37 1.56
CA PRO A 264 20.07 1.69 0.35
C PRO A 264 21.59 1.74 0.12
N ALA A 265 22.16 0.64 -0.36
CA ALA A 265 23.59 0.56 -0.67
C ALA A 265 24.06 1.65 -1.66
N GLY A 266 23.22 1.95 -2.68
CA GLY A 266 23.50 3.01 -3.65
C GLY A 266 23.60 4.42 -3.07
N LEU A 267 23.12 4.63 -1.84
CA LEU A 267 23.19 5.87 -1.09
C LEU A 267 24.21 5.79 0.08
N GLY A 268 25.17 4.87 0.00
CA GLY A 268 26.20 4.68 1.03
C GLY A 268 25.70 3.94 2.28
N GLY A 269 24.53 3.31 2.21
CA GLY A 269 23.96 2.49 3.27
C GLY A 269 24.49 1.06 3.32
N GLY A 270 24.06 0.33 4.34
CA GLY A 270 24.40 -1.07 4.58
C GLY A 270 23.32 -2.07 4.19
N ALA A 271 22.24 -1.62 3.51
CA ALA A 271 21.26 -2.54 2.96
C ALA A 271 21.87 -3.38 1.83
N PRO A 272 21.36 -4.59 1.57
CA PRO A 272 21.79 -5.39 0.42
C PRO A 272 21.65 -4.62 -0.90
N THR A 273 22.62 -4.77 -1.78
CA THR A 273 22.50 -4.35 -3.17
C THR A 273 21.36 -5.09 -3.87
N GLU A 274 20.89 -4.62 -5.04
CA GLU A 274 19.86 -5.29 -5.80
C GLU A 274 20.26 -6.72 -6.21
N GLU A 275 21.53 -6.95 -6.49
CA GLU A 275 22.05 -8.27 -6.83
C GLU A 275 22.04 -9.21 -5.61
N GLU A 276 22.53 -8.73 -4.47
CA GLU A 276 22.49 -9.48 -3.21
C GLU A 276 21.06 -9.77 -2.77
N ARG A 277 20.15 -8.78 -2.91
CA ARG A 277 18.74 -8.96 -2.64
C ARG A 277 18.14 -10.09 -3.48
N ARG A 278 18.42 -10.12 -4.80
CA ARG A 278 17.93 -11.21 -5.68
C ARG A 278 18.44 -12.55 -5.22
N ARG A 279 19.73 -12.68 -4.94
CA ARG A 279 20.33 -13.92 -4.42
C ARG A 279 19.68 -14.37 -3.11
N LEU A 280 19.44 -13.42 -2.19
CA LEU A 280 18.79 -13.71 -0.90
C LEU A 280 17.31 -14.09 -1.07
N ASP A 281 16.60 -13.47 -1.99
CA ASP A 281 15.20 -13.80 -2.28
C ASP A 281 15.07 -15.18 -2.95
N GLU A 282 16.00 -15.54 -3.83
CA GLU A 282 16.09 -16.86 -4.46
C GLU A 282 16.42 -17.95 -3.43
N ALA A 283 17.36 -17.68 -2.53
CA ALA A 283 17.73 -18.61 -1.46
C ALA A 283 16.59 -18.87 -0.46
N ASP A 284 15.74 -17.85 -0.22
CA ASP A 284 14.56 -18.02 0.62
C ASP A 284 13.46 -18.84 -0.08
N GLY A 285 13.50 -18.98 -1.41
CA GLY A 285 12.62 -19.78 -2.27
C GLY A 285 11.15 -19.82 -1.84
N PRO A 286 10.20 -20.31 -2.59
CA PRO A 286 8.89 -20.59 -2.03
C PRO A 286 9.10 -21.67 -0.97
N ARG A 287 9.11 -21.31 0.31
CA ARG A 287 9.01 -22.29 1.39
C ARG A 287 7.80 -23.15 1.05
N ARG A 288 8.05 -24.32 0.48
CA ARG A 288 7.04 -25.32 0.17
C ARG A 288 6.27 -25.51 1.48
N ALA A 289 5.03 -25.09 1.50
CA ALA A 289 4.10 -25.49 2.53
C ALA A 289 4.03 -27.02 2.49
N GLY A 290 4.73 -27.68 3.40
CA GLY A 290 4.67 -29.12 3.44
C GLY A 290 5.96 -29.81 3.85
N THR A 291 6.50 -29.48 5.02
CA THR A 291 7.17 -30.51 5.84
C THR A 291 7.02 -30.10 7.31
N ARG A 292 5.84 -30.28 7.87
CA ARG A 292 5.77 -30.57 9.30
C ARG A 292 6.43 -31.94 9.44
N ARG A 293 7.70 -32.00 9.82
CA ARG A 293 8.23 -33.19 10.46
C ARG A 293 7.49 -33.34 11.80
N ARG A 294 6.97 -34.51 11.99
CA ARG A 294 6.31 -35.03 13.21
C ARG A 294 7.27 -34.91 14.42
#